data_c7165c33764e501269d524b74ba76cba
#
_entry.id   c7165c33764e501269d524b74ba76cba
#
_cell.length_a   1.000
_cell.length_b   1.000
_cell.length_c   1.000
_cell.angle_alpha   90.00
_cell.angle_beta   90.00
_cell.angle_gamma   90.00
#
_symmetry.space_group_name_H-M   'P 1'
#
loop_
_entity.id
_entity.type
_entity.pdbx_description
1 polymer ?
#
loop_
_entity_poly.entity_id
_entity_poly.type
_entity_poly.pdbx_seq_one_letter_code
_entity_poly.pdbx_strand_id
1 'polypeptide(L)'
;SAGTFITAAANFAVMAPATNIGAASPISASGEDLPETLARKVNEDTKAFIRGIAEERDRNAEALQDTVTSALSYSATEAVKLRVVDLIATDITDLLNQLDGRTAQTAAGPVVLSTAGVPTQQIKKTLVESFLTVIADPNIAFLLLSIGSLSLMAEFFSPGVFGPGIVGVLALALAWVSLGVLPVNWVAVALILFSFGLFYFEMQVPGVGVFGAGGLVTFVVGAFLLFGGWFE
;
A
#
# COMPACT_ATOMS: atom_id res chain seq x y z
N SER A 1 3.25 -12.74 0.15
CA SER A 1 3.83 -11.39 0.27
C SER A 1 4.73 -11.06 -0.91
N ALA A 2 4.60 -9.88 -1.52
CA ALA A 2 5.48 -9.43 -2.61
C ALA A 2 6.97 -9.39 -2.17
N GLY A 3 7.23 -9.14 -0.88
CA GLY A 3 8.56 -9.17 -0.30
C GLY A 3 9.29 -10.50 -0.48
N THR A 4 8.57 -11.62 -0.49
CA THR A 4 9.15 -12.95 -0.74
C THR A 4 9.78 -13.02 -2.14
N PHE A 5 9.11 -12.53 -3.17
CA PHE A 5 9.63 -12.51 -4.55
C PHE A 5 10.83 -11.58 -4.69
N ILE A 6 10.75 -10.36 -4.09
CA ILE A 6 11.85 -9.39 -4.15
C ILE A 6 13.10 -9.96 -3.45
N THR A 7 12.91 -10.55 -2.27
CA THR A 7 14.01 -11.16 -1.52
C THR A 7 14.59 -12.36 -2.27
N ALA A 8 13.74 -13.25 -2.81
CA ALA A 8 14.20 -14.39 -3.59
C ALA A 8 14.95 -14.00 -4.86
N ALA A 9 14.62 -12.88 -5.50
CA ALA A 9 15.28 -12.37 -6.71
C ALA A 9 16.64 -11.69 -6.43
N ALA A 10 16.93 -11.32 -5.19
CA ALA A 10 18.16 -10.62 -4.83
C ALA A 10 19.42 -11.49 -5.06
N ASN A 11 20.56 -10.86 -5.36
CA ASN A 11 21.84 -11.56 -5.41
C ASN A 11 22.20 -12.20 -4.06
N PHE A 12 21.92 -11.47 -2.98
CA PHE A 12 22.02 -11.97 -1.60
C PHE A 12 20.70 -11.68 -0.89
N ALA A 13 20.03 -12.73 -0.48
CA ALA A 13 18.82 -12.63 0.34
C ALA A 13 19.22 -12.76 1.82
N VAL A 14 18.93 -11.73 2.59
CA VAL A 14 19.33 -11.63 3.99
C VAL A 14 18.12 -11.34 4.87
N MET A 15 18.05 -11.98 6.01
CA MET A 15 17.01 -11.75 7.00
C MET A 15 17.60 -11.23 8.30
N ALA A 16 16.84 -10.40 9.01
CA ALA A 16 17.15 -10.08 10.40
C ALA A 16 16.71 -11.25 11.33
N PRO A 17 17.32 -11.39 12.53
CA PRO A 17 16.83 -12.34 13.52
C PRO A 17 15.36 -12.09 13.89
N ALA A 18 14.64 -13.15 14.23
CA ALA A 18 13.23 -13.11 14.61
C ALA A 18 12.26 -12.53 13.54
N THR A 19 12.65 -12.61 12.26
CA THR A 19 11.79 -12.30 11.12
C THR A 19 11.34 -13.57 10.41
N ASN A 20 10.37 -13.45 9.51
CA ASN A 20 9.86 -14.55 8.70
C ASN A 20 9.72 -14.13 7.23
N ILE A 21 9.78 -15.12 6.33
CA ILE A 21 9.60 -14.97 4.89
C ILE A 21 8.64 -16.04 4.38
N GLY A 22 7.76 -15.70 3.46
CA GLY A 22 6.77 -16.60 2.88
C GLY A 22 5.40 -15.96 2.74
N ALA A 23 4.33 -16.74 2.95
CA ALA A 23 2.94 -16.35 2.81
C ALA A 23 2.72 -15.53 1.51
N ALA A 24 3.09 -16.13 0.38
CA ALA A 24 3.18 -15.45 -0.91
C ALA A 24 2.05 -15.82 -1.88
N SER A 25 0.99 -16.47 -1.38
CA SER A 25 -0.21 -16.77 -2.15
C SER A 25 -0.82 -15.49 -2.71
N PRO A 26 -1.24 -15.48 -3.98
CA PRO A 26 -1.96 -14.36 -4.57
C PRO A 26 -3.33 -14.20 -3.91
N ILE A 27 -3.69 -12.94 -3.64
CA ILE A 27 -5.00 -12.54 -3.13
C ILE A 27 -5.63 -11.56 -4.10
N SER A 28 -6.97 -11.50 -4.12
CA SER A 28 -7.69 -10.45 -4.86
C SER A 28 -7.40 -9.07 -4.26
N ALA A 29 -7.40 -8.04 -5.09
CA ALA A 29 -7.28 -6.65 -4.63
C ALA A 29 -8.49 -6.21 -3.77
N SER A 30 -9.65 -6.87 -3.94
CA SER A 30 -10.86 -6.66 -3.12
C SER A 30 -10.87 -7.48 -1.82
N GLY A 31 -9.89 -8.35 -1.58
CA GLY A 31 -9.90 -9.29 -0.44
C GLY A 31 -10.85 -10.49 -0.62
N GLU A 32 -11.68 -10.49 -1.66
CA GLU A 32 -12.60 -11.60 -1.95
C GLU A 32 -11.86 -12.82 -2.52
N ASP A 33 -12.41 -14.01 -2.29
CA ASP A 33 -11.91 -15.23 -2.89
C ASP A 33 -12.05 -15.19 -4.41
N LEU A 34 -10.96 -15.50 -5.12
CA LEU A 34 -10.99 -15.64 -6.57
C LEU A 34 -11.85 -16.84 -7.00
N PRO A 35 -12.62 -16.75 -8.10
CA PRO A 35 -13.28 -17.91 -8.68
C PRO A 35 -12.28 -19.06 -8.88
N GLU A 36 -12.69 -20.30 -8.52
CA GLU A 36 -11.80 -21.47 -8.46
C GLU A 36 -10.88 -21.65 -9.67
N THR A 37 -11.43 -21.48 -10.89
CA THR A 37 -10.66 -21.61 -12.13
C THR A 37 -9.61 -20.49 -12.26
N LEU A 38 -9.94 -19.26 -11.86
CA LEU A 38 -9.03 -18.13 -11.88
C LEU A 38 -7.95 -18.28 -10.80
N ALA A 39 -8.33 -18.64 -9.58
CA ALA A 39 -7.43 -18.92 -8.47
C ALA A 39 -6.38 -19.94 -8.86
N ARG A 40 -6.81 -21.07 -9.48
CA ARG A 40 -5.89 -22.11 -9.94
C ARG A 40 -4.91 -21.60 -11.00
N LYS A 41 -5.36 -20.82 -11.99
CA LYS A 41 -4.50 -20.25 -13.03
C LYS A 41 -3.46 -19.29 -12.45
N VAL A 42 -3.90 -18.37 -11.59
CA VAL A 42 -3.04 -17.39 -10.94
C VAL A 42 -2.02 -18.07 -10.03
N ASN A 43 -2.44 -19.10 -9.27
CA ASN A 43 -1.54 -19.89 -8.43
C ASN A 43 -0.48 -20.62 -9.23
N GLU A 44 -0.83 -21.31 -10.34
CA GLU A 44 0.13 -22.03 -11.16
C GLU A 44 1.10 -21.07 -11.87
N ASP A 45 0.64 -19.91 -12.33
CA ASP A 45 1.51 -18.89 -12.94
C ASP A 45 2.49 -18.31 -11.90
N THR A 46 1.98 -17.94 -10.72
CA THR A 46 2.78 -17.41 -9.61
C THR A 46 3.82 -18.42 -9.12
N LYS A 47 3.44 -19.70 -9.05
CA LYS A 47 4.32 -20.82 -8.70
C LYS A 47 5.42 -21.02 -9.74
N ALA A 48 5.08 -20.94 -11.02
CA ALA A 48 6.07 -21.02 -12.11
C ALA A 48 7.05 -19.84 -12.06
N PHE A 49 6.54 -18.64 -11.78
CA PHE A 49 7.34 -17.42 -11.66
C PHE A 49 8.36 -17.50 -10.51
N ILE A 50 7.91 -17.89 -9.29
CA ILE A 50 8.82 -17.99 -8.14
C ILE A 50 9.85 -19.12 -8.32
N ARG A 51 9.47 -20.21 -9.00
CA ARG A 51 10.40 -21.29 -9.36
C ARG A 51 11.50 -20.79 -10.29
N GLY A 52 11.15 -20.03 -11.33
CA GLY A 52 12.14 -19.44 -12.24
C GLY A 52 13.13 -18.53 -11.52
N ILE A 53 12.62 -17.70 -10.59
CA ILE A 53 13.49 -16.87 -9.73
C ILE A 53 14.43 -17.74 -8.87
N ALA A 54 13.89 -18.80 -8.27
CA ALA A 54 14.66 -19.71 -7.41
C ALA A 54 15.79 -20.40 -8.18
N GLU A 55 15.50 -20.90 -9.37
CA GLU A 55 16.46 -21.56 -10.26
C GLU A 55 17.56 -20.59 -10.71
N GLU A 56 17.21 -19.36 -11.09
CA GLU A 56 18.17 -18.31 -11.49
C GLU A 56 19.11 -17.91 -10.35
N ARG A 57 18.67 -18.02 -9.10
CA ARG A 57 19.43 -17.64 -7.90
C ARG A 57 19.98 -18.80 -7.09
N ASP A 58 19.94 -20.03 -7.63
CA ASP A 58 20.36 -21.26 -6.95
C ASP A 58 19.75 -21.44 -5.55
N ARG A 59 18.44 -21.10 -5.43
CA ARG A 59 17.64 -21.24 -4.20
C ARG A 59 16.79 -22.49 -4.24
N ASN A 60 16.26 -22.89 -3.09
CA ASN A 60 15.35 -24.02 -2.99
C ASN A 60 13.99 -23.68 -3.63
N ALA A 61 13.81 -24.17 -4.87
CA ALA A 61 12.61 -23.92 -5.65
C ALA A 61 11.36 -24.56 -5.02
N GLU A 62 11.47 -25.72 -4.39
CA GLU A 62 10.35 -26.40 -3.73
C GLU A 62 9.84 -25.59 -2.53
N ALA A 63 10.74 -25.22 -1.61
CA ALA A 63 10.38 -24.42 -0.45
C ALA A 63 9.77 -23.06 -0.85
N LEU A 64 10.30 -22.40 -1.90
CA LEU A 64 9.74 -21.16 -2.39
C LEU A 64 8.37 -21.34 -3.05
N GLN A 65 8.13 -22.43 -3.79
CA GLN A 65 6.81 -22.76 -4.34
C GLN A 65 5.78 -23.00 -3.23
N ASP A 66 6.17 -23.63 -2.12
CA ASP A 66 5.29 -23.89 -0.99
C ASP A 66 4.81 -22.59 -0.30
N THR A 67 5.60 -21.52 -0.38
CA THR A 67 5.14 -20.19 0.09
C THR A 67 3.95 -19.64 -0.72
N VAL A 68 3.81 -20.06 -1.97
CA VAL A 68 2.71 -19.69 -2.87
C VAL A 68 1.54 -20.67 -2.72
N THR A 69 1.80 -21.97 -2.86
CA THR A 69 0.76 -23.01 -2.93
C THR A 69 0.09 -23.29 -1.60
N SER A 70 0.84 -23.25 -0.52
CA SER A 70 0.40 -23.59 0.83
C SER A 70 0.49 -22.43 1.80
N ALA A 71 0.81 -21.22 1.30
CA ALA A 71 1.04 -20.02 2.11
C ALA A 71 2.04 -20.25 3.26
N LEU A 72 2.98 -21.20 3.13
CA LEU A 72 3.96 -21.46 4.16
C LEU A 72 4.83 -20.24 4.43
N SER A 73 5.24 -20.10 5.67
CA SER A 73 6.14 -19.04 6.12
C SER A 73 7.23 -19.65 6.97
N TYR A 74 8.48 -19.26 6.69
CA TYR A 74 9.68 -19.78 7.34
C TYR A 74 10.29 -18.71 8.24
N SER A 75 10.69 -19.06 9.45
CA SER A 75 11.54 -18.25 10.30
C SER A 75 12.92 -18.03 9.64
N ALA A 76 13.64 -17.00 10.04
CA ALA A 76 14.97 -16.71 9.51
C ALA A 76 15.92 -17.93 9.56
N THR A 77 15.87 -18.69 10.66
CA THR A 77 16.71 -19.90 10.83
C THR A 77 16.31 -21.03 9.88
N GLU A 78 15.01 -21.26 9.68
CA GLU A 78 14.50 -22.26 8.73
C GLU A 78 14.79 -21.85 7.30
N ALA A 79 14.62 -20.57 6.95
CA ALA A 79 14.86 -20.05 5.62
C ALA A 79 16.33 -20.22 5.18
N VAL A 80 17.28 -20.02 6.08
CA VAL A 80 18.71 -20.33 5.81
C VAL A 80 18.94 -21.83 5.63
N LYS A 81 18.40 -22.67 6.54
CA LYS A 81 18.54 -24.12 6.46
C LYS A 81 17.97 -24.70 5.16
N LEU A 82 16.86 -24.16 4.71
CA LEU A 82 16.17 -24.55 3.48
C LEU A 82 16.77 -23.90 2.23
N ARG A 83 17.77 -23.02 2.35
CA ARG A 83 18.33 -22.26 1.23
C ARG A 83 17.31 -21.38 0.51
N VAL A 84 16.31 -20.88 1.25
CA VAL A 84 15.39 -19.84 0.78
C VAL A 84 16.08 -18.47 0.81
N VAL A 85 16.92 -18.25 1.83
CA VAL A 85 17.78 -17.06 1.97
C VAL A 85 19.23 -17.50 2.26
N ASP A 86 20.19 -16.57 2.07
CA ASP A 86 21.61 -16.88 2.13
C ASP A 86 22.18 -16.78 3.54
N LEU A 87 21.73 -15.79 4.33
CA LEU A 87 22.30 -15.53 5.65
C LEU A 87 21.34 -14.71 6.54
N ILE A 88 21.71 -14.66 7.82
CA ILE A 88 21.06 -13.80 8.82
C ILE A 88 22.07 -12.74 9.23
N ALA A 89 21.64 -11.47 9.27
CA ALA A 89 22.45 -10.36 9.77
C ALA A 89 21.67 -9.59 10.86
N THR A 90 22.36 -9.24 11.93
CA THR A 90 21.75 -8.57 13.10
C THR A 90 21.49 -7.08 12.83
N ASP A 91 22.34 -6.47 12.02
CA ASP A 91 22.27 -5.06 11.62
C ASP A 91 22.98 -4.82 10.30
N ILE A 92 22.98 -3.58 9.82
CA ILE A 92 23.59 -3.20 8.55
C ILE A 92 25.12 -3.40 8.58
N THR A 93 25.77 -3.17 9.70
CA THR A 93 27.22 -3.34 9.83
C THR A 93 27.60 -4.80 9.73
N ASP A 94 26.87 -5.67 10.42
CA ASP A 94 27.02 -7.13 10.33
C ASP A 94 26.75 -7.62 8.91
N LEU A 95 25.69 -7.12 8.25
CA LEU A 95 25.38 -7.41 6.85
C LEU A 95 26.56 -7.08 5.93
N LEU A 96 27.10 -5.85 6.02
CA LEU A 96 28.21 -5.41 5.19
C LEU A 96 29.47 -6.23 5.42
N ASN A 97 29.77 -6.61 6.67
CA ASN A 97 30.89 -7.47 7.01
C ASN A 97 30.72 -8.89 6.45
N GLN A 98 29.51 -9.45 6.50
CA GLN A 98 29.25 -10.79 5.97
C GLN A 98 29.22 -10.84 4.43
N LEU A 99 28.95 -9.74 3.75
CA LEU A 99 28.96 -9.63 2.28
C LEU A 99 30.33 -9.31 1.72
N ASP A 100 31.28 -8.85 2.54
CA ASP A 100 32.61 -8.48 2.08
C ASP A 100 33.34 -9.67 1.44
N GLY A 101 33.96 -9.42 0.28
CA GLY A 101 34.64 -10.47 -0.50
C GLY A 101 33.72 -11.44 -1.25
N ARG A 102 32.39 -11.39 -1.08
CA ARG A 102 31.45 -12.21 -1.86
C ARG A 102 31.29 -11.69 -3.27
N THR A 103 31.01 -12.59 -4.21
CA THR A 103 30.79 -12.23 -5.61
C THR A 103 29.30 -12.13 -5.92
N ALA A 104 28.86 -10.96 -6.36
CA ALA A 104 27.51 -10.71 -6.86
C ALA A 104 27.48 -10.87 -8.39
N GLN A 105 26.49 -11.59 -8.92
CA GLN A 105 26.24 -11.71 -10.36
C GLN A 105 25.38 -10.52 -10.81
N THR A 106 25.97 -9.62 -11.59
CA THR A 106 25.27 -8.45 -12.13
C THR A 106 25.08 -8.58 -13.65
N ALA A 107 24.23 -7.75 -14.23
CA ALA A 107 24.05 -7.70 -15.68
C ALA A 107 25.35 -7.37 -16.45
N ALA A 108 26.29 -6.67 -15.81
CA ALA A 108 27.61 -6.35 -16.36
C ALA A 108 28.67 -7.44 -16.09
N GLY A 109 28.29 -8.53 -15.41
CA GLY A 109 29.19 -9.62 -15.03
C GLY A 109 29.39 -9.73 -13.51
N PRO A 110 30.24 -10.67 -13.06
CA PRO A 110 30.51 -10.89 -11.65
C PRO A 110 31.28 -9.71 -11.04
N VAL A 111 30.84 -9.26 -9.86
CA VAL A 111 31.48 -8.18 -9.10
C VAL A 111 31.79 -8.68 -7.70
N VAL A 112 33.05 -8.59 -7.29
CA VAL A 112 33.44 -8.87 -5.91
C VAL A 112 33.11 -7.66 -5.05
N LEU A 113 32.32 -7.89 -4.00
CA LEU A 113 31.91 -6.83 -3.08
C LEU A 113 33.07 -6.45 -2.15
N SER A 114 33.22 -5.14 -1.91
CA SER A 114 34.13 -4.59 -0.90
C SER A 114 33.29 -3.69 -0.02
N THR A 115 32.73 -4.26 1.03
CA THR A 115 31.69 -3.64 1.87
C THR A 115 32.08 -3.45 3.33
N ALA A 116 33.17 -4.10 3.79
CA ALA A 116 33.62 -3.95 5.17
C ALA A 116 34.11 -2.52 5.44
N GLY A 117 33.58 -1.90 6.49
CA GLY A 117 33.97 -0.56 6.91
C GLY A 117 33.47 0.59 6.01
N VAL A 118 32.66 0.32 5.00
CA VAL A 118 32.08 1.35 4.14
C VAL A 118 31.03 2.15 4.93
N PRO A 119 31.09 3.50 4.90
CA PRO A 119 30.10 4.32 5.55
C PRO A 119 28.74 4.18 4.85
N THR A 120 27.69 4.00 5.63
CA THR A 120 26.31 3.95 5.13
C THR A 120 25.70 5.34 5.11
N GLN A 121 25.04 5.71 4.01
CA GLN A 121 24.29 6.93 3.89
C GLN A 121 22.79 6.64 3.85
N GLN A 122 22.05 7.18 4.81
CA GLN A 122 20.61 7.11 4.79
C GLN A 122 20.04 8.12 3.79
N ILE A 123 19.39 7.62 2.74
CA ILE A 123 18.64 8.47 1.82
C ILE A 123 17.32 8.83 2.49
N LYS A 124 17.15 10.13 2.80
CA LYS A 124 15.90 10.65 3.38
C LYS A 124 14.95 11.07 2.26
N LYS A 125 13.65 10.93 2.53
CA LYS A 125 12.62 11.45 1.63
C LYS A 125 12.83 12.96 1.42
N THR A 126 12.67 13.41 0.19
CA THR A 126 12.61 14.84 -0.15
C THR A 126 11.33 15.46 0.44
N LEU A 127 11.26 16.80 0.47
CA LEU A 127 10.06 17.50 0.90
C LEU A 127 8.84 17.13 0.04
N VAL A 128 9.04 16.98 -1.28
CA VAL A 128 7.98 16.58 -2.21
C VAL A 128 7.50 15.16 -1.93
N GLU A 129 8.41 14.20 -1.74
CA GLU A 129 8.05 12.82 -1.39
C GLU A 129 7.35 12.73 -0.03
N SER A 130 7.79 13.53 0.95
CA SER A 130 7.15 13.60 2.26
C SER A 130 5.73 14.16 2.14
N PHE A 131 5.55 15.23 1.38
CA PHE A 131 4.24 15.83 1.10
C PHE A 131 3.31 14.85 0.37
N LEU A 132 3.80 14.18 -0.68
CA LEU A 132 3.03 13.16 -1.40
C LEU A 132 2.66 11.97 -0.50
N THR A 133 3.56 11.55 0.41
CA THR A 133 3.25 10.49 1.38
C THR A 133 2.10 10.89 2.32
N VAL A 134 2.05 12.16 2.75
CA VAL A 134 0.95 12.67 3.60
C VAL A 134 -0.35 12.73 2.81
N ILE A 135 -0.33 13.24 1.58
CA ILE A 135 -1.54 13.33 0.74
C ILE A 135 -2.07 11.93 0.37
N ALA A 136 -1.19 10.95 0.18
CA ALA A 136 -1.59 9.58 -0.11
C ALA A 136 -2.13 8.81 1.11
N ASP A 137 -2.33 9.45 2.27
CA ASP A 137 -2.99 8.84 3.42
C ASP A 137 -4.52 8.89 3.26
N PRO A 138 -5.24 7.74 3.38
CA PRO A 138 -6.69 7.68 3.26
C PRO A 138 -7.44 8.64 4.20
N ASN A 139 -6.96 8.81 5.43
CA ASN A 139 -7.58 9.70 6.40
C ASN A 139 -7.42 11.18 5.97
N ILE A 140 -6.26 11.53 5.43
CA ILE A 140 -6.01 12.89 4.90
C ILE A 140 -6.90 13.16 3.67
N ALA A 141 -7.04 12.18 2.77
CA ALA A 141 -7.95 12.27 1.63
C ALA A 141 -9.38 12.57 2.07
N PHE A 142 -9.89 11.82 3.04
CA PHE A 142 -11.22 12.00 3.60
C PHE A 142 -11.39 13.37 4.29
N LEU A 143 -10.40 13.80 5.08
CA LEU A 143 -10.42 15.11 5.73
C LEU A 143 -10.42 16.24 4.71
N LEU A 144 -9.58 16.16 3.68
CA LEU A 144 -9.52 17.16 2.61
C LEU A 144 -10.85 17.25 1.85
N LEU A 145 -11.47 16.11 1.53
CA LEU A 145 -12.78 16.06 0.88
C LEU A 145 -13.86 16.71 1.76
N SER A 146 -13.88 16.37 3.06
CA SER A 146 -14.87 16.88 4.01
C SER A 146 -14.68 18.39 4.27
N ILE A 147 -13.45 18.82 4.59
CA ILE A 147 -13.15 20.24 4.84
C ILE A 147 -13.41 21.07 3.57
N GLY A 148 -12.99 20.56 2.42
CA GLY A 148 -13.22 21.25 1.15
C GLY A 148 -14.69 21.47 0.85
N SER A 149 -15.50 20.42 1.02
CA SER A 149 -16.95 20.51 0.80
C SER A 149 -17.64 21.43 1.80
N LEU A 150 -17.30 21.34 3.09
CA LEU A 150 -17.84 22.24 4.13
C LEU A 150 -17.43 23.69 3.90
N SER A 151 -16.19 23.94 3.47
CA SER A 151 -15.70 25.29 3.19
C SER A 151 -16.41 25.91 2.00
N LEU A 152 -16.64 25.17 0.93
CA LEU A 152 -17.45 25.66 -0.19
C LEU A 152 -18.88 25.94 0.23
N MET A 153 -19.47 25.06 1.05
CA MET A 153 -20.81 25.27 1.57
C MET A 153 -20.89 26.56 2.42
N ALA A 154 -19.88 26.80 3.27
CA ALA A 154 -19.80 28.02 4.07
C ALA A 154 -19.73 29.31 3.21
N GLU A 155 -18.97 29.28 2.11
CA GLU A 155 -18.89 30.39 1.14
C GLU A 155 -20.25 30.65 0.48
N PHE A 156 -21.02 29.59 0.14
CA PHE A 156 -22.36 29.74 -0.42
C PHE A 156 -23.33 30.44 0.54
N PHE A 157 -23.19 30.26 1.86
CA PHE A 157 -24.02 30.88 2.86
C PHE A 157 -23.57 32.29 3.26
N SER A 158 -22.29 32.61 3.03
CA SER A 158 -21.72 33.93 3.37
C SER A 158 -20.95 34.49 2.18
N PRO A 159 -21.64 34.77 1.06
CA PRO A 159 -20.98 35.20 -0.16
C PRO A 159 -20.25 36.52 0.04
N GLY A 160 -19.00 36.60 -0.42
CA GLY A 160 -18.17 37.79 -0.37
C GLY A 160 -17.04 37.78 0.66
N VAL A 161 -16.94 36.74 1.49
CA VAL A 161 -15.79 36.53 2.38
C VAL A 161 -14.59 35.97 1.61
N PHE A 162 -14.81 35.22 0.55
CA PHE A 162 -13.84 34.55 -0.35
C PHE A 162 -12.86 33.58 0.33
N GLY A 163 -12.63 33.69 1.63
CA GLY A 163 -11.71 32.86 2.40
C GLY A 163 -12.10 31.36 2.38
N PRO A 164 -13.33 31.02 2.82
CA PRO A 164 -13.81 29.64 2.79
C PRO A 164 -13.84 29.06 1.37
N GLY A 165 -14.22 29.86 0.37
CA GLY A 165 -14.23 29.43 -1.04
C GLY A 165 -12.86 29.03 -1.54
N ILE A 166 -11.82 29.82 -1.28
CA ILE A 166 -10.43 29.52 -1.66
C ILE A 166 -9.95 28.25 -0.95
N VAL A 167 -10.15 28.14 0.36
CA VAL A 167 -9.79 26.96 1.14
C VAL A 167 -10.50 25.72 0.61
N GLY A 168 -11.80 25.86 0.30
CA GLY A 168 -12.62 24.79 -0.25
C GLY A 168 -12.10 24.24 -1.57
N VAL A 169 -11.80 25.13 -2.52
CA VAL A 169 -11.26 24.75 -3.83
C VAL A 169 -9.89 24.07 -3.69
N LEU A 170 -9.00 24.64 -2.88
CA LEU A 170 -7.65 24.06 -2.68
C LEU A 170 -7.71 22.68 -2.00
N ALA A 171 -8.54 22.55 -0.96
CA ALA A 171 -8.71 21.27 -0.26
C ALA A 171 -9.31 20.20 -1.18
N LEU A 172 -10.33 20.53 -2.00
CA LEU A 172 -10.89 19.59 -2.96
C LEU A 172 -9.92 19.22 -4.08
N ALA A 173 -9.10 20.17 -4.55
CA ALA A 173 -8.06 19.87 -5.54
C ALA A 173 -7.03 18.88 -4.98
N LEU A 174 -6.58 19.06 -3.75
CA LEU A 174 -5.68 18.13 -3.06
C LEU A 174 -6.35 16.78 -2.77
N ALA A 175 -7.63 16.78 -2.37
CA ALA A 175 -8.41 15.56 -2.21
C ALA A 175 -8.48 14.76 -3.52
N TRP A 176 -8.70 15.44 -4.65
CA TRP A 176 -8.74 14.79 -5.96
C TRP A 176 -7.41 14.12 -6.32
N VAL A 177 -6.28 14.78 -6.08
CA VAL A 177 -4.94 14.20 -6.27
C VAL A 177 -4.77 12.97 -5.37
N SER A 178 -5.15 13.08 -4.10
CA SER A 178 -5.09 12.00 -3.13
C SER A 178 -5.90 10.77 -3.56
N LEU A 179 -7.17 10.98 -3.93
CA LEU A 179 -8.08 9.93 -4.39
C LEU A 179 -7.61 9.27 -5.70
N GLY A 180 -6.88 9.99 -6.56
CA GLY A 180 -6.32 9.45 -7.79
C GLY A 180 -5.16 8.47 -7.57
N VAL A 181 -4.51 8.51 -6.40
CA VAL A 181 -3.40 7.61 -6.02
C VAL A 181 -3.89 6.41 -5.19
N LEU A 182 -5.01 6.58 -4.49
CA LEU A 182 -5.58 5.57 -3.59
C LEU A 182 -6.58 4.64 -4.32
N PRO A 183 -6.68 3.37 -3.92
CA PRO A 183 -7.77 2.50 -4.36
C PRO A 183 -9.08 2.93 -3.70
N VAL A 184 -9.85 3.77 -4.38
CA VAL A 184 -11.08 4.34 -3.84
C VAL A 184 -12.33 3.81 -4.54
N ASN A 185 -13.41 3.71 -3.78
CA ASN A 185 -14.74 3.46 -4.32
C ASN A 185 -15.38 4.79 -4.79
N TRP A 186 -15.47 4.99 -6.09
CA TRP A 186 -16.03 6.22 -6.67
C TRP A 186 -17.52 6.44 -6.34
N VAL A 187 -18.28 5.36 -6.08
CA VAL A 187 -19.66 5.46 -5.61
C VAL A 187 -19.69 6.08 -4.22
N ALA A 188 -18.75 5.71 -3.36
CA ALA A 188 -18.62 6.30 -2.02
C ALA A 188 -18.27 7.79 -2.08
N VAL A 189 -17.37 8.19 -2.99
CA VAL A 189 -17.07 9.61 -3.24
C VAL A 189 -18.34 10.37 -3.63
N ALA A 190 -19.13 9.82 -4.55
CA ALA A 190 -20.40 10.40 -4.97
C ALA A 190 -21.41 10.51 -3.82
N LEU A 191 -21.51 9.49 -2.96
CA LEU A 191 -22.38 9.53 -1.76
C LEU A 191 -21.96 10.63 -0.77
N ILE A 192 -20.66 10.79 -0.52
CA ILE A 192 -20.15 11.86 0.34
C ILE A 192 -20.49 13.23 -0.23
N LEU A 193 -20.23 13.46 -1.51
CA LEU A 193 -20.58 14.73 -2.15
C LEU A 193 -22.10 14.98 -2.16
N PHE A 194 -22.90 13.95 -2.41
CA PHE A 194 -24.36 14.03 -2.35
C PHE A 194 -24.86 14.38 -0.96
N SER A 195 -24.22 13.87 0.10
CA SER A 195 -24.58 14.20 1.47
C SER A 195 -24.48 15.70 1.78
N PHE A 196 -23.45 16.36 1.25
CA PHE A 196 -23.30 17.81 1.39
C PHE A 196 -24.40 18.58 0.63
N GLY A 197 -24.85 18.06 -0.50
CA GLY A 197 -26.03 18.56 -1.21
C GLY A 197 -27.29 18.47 -0.34
N LEU A 198 -27.50 17.35 0.34
CA LEU A 198 -28.63 17.18 1.26
C LEU A 198 -28.53 18.13 2.47
N PHE A 199 -27.35 18.31 3.07
CA PHE A 199 -27.14 19.29 4.13
C PHE A 199 -27.45 20.74 3.65
N TYR A 200 -27.05 21.07 2.42
CA TYR A 200 -27.39 22.35 1.82
C TYR A 200 -28.91 22.54 1.72
N PHE A 201 -29.67 21.54 1.23
CA PHE A 201 -31.13 21.62 1.15
C PHE A 201 -31.80 21.73 2.52
N GLU A 202 -31.29 21.01 3.55
CA GLU A 202 -31.83 21.16 4.92
C GLU A 202 -31.71 22.59 5.43
N MET A 203 -30.63 23.28 5.09
CA MET A 203 -30.46 24.70 5.50
C MET A 203 -31.37 25.65 4.74
N GLN A 204 -31.82 25.29 3.53
CA GLN A 204 -32.76 26.10 2.76
C GLN A 204 -34.22 25.88 3.14
N VAL A 205 -34.58 24.71 3.66
CA VAL A 205 -35.93 24.31 4.04
C VAL A 205 -35.93 23.91 5.53
N PRO A 206 -35.81 24.89 6.43
CA PRO A 206 -35.72 24.59 7.86
C PRO A 206 -37.00 23.96 8.41
N GLY A 207 -36.84 22.95 9.25
CA GLY A 207 -37.93 22.37 10.05
C GLY A 207 -38.41 20.99 9.66
N VAL A 208 -37.87 20.38 8.57
CA VAL A 208 -38.26 19.02 8.13
C VAL A 208 -37.34 17.95 8.70
N GLY A 209 -36.05 18.22 8.87
CA GLY A 209 -35.03 17.29 9.41
C GLY A 209 -34.73 16.08 8.51
N VAL A 210 -35.49 15.87 7.42
CA VAL A 210 -35.41 14.73 6.56
C VAL A 210 -34.13 14.77 5.71
N PHE A 211 -33.79 15.94 5.16
CA PHE A 211 -32.58 16.12 4.37
C PHE A 211 -31.31 16.02 5.23
N GLY A 212 -31.34 16.56 6.46
CA GLY A 212 -30.26 16.45 7.42
C GLY A 212 -30.01 15.01 7.85
N ALA A 213 -31.06 14.28 8.19
CA ALA A 213 -30.97 12.86 8.53
C ALA A 213 -30.48 12.01 7.34
N GLY A 214 -31.04 12.25 6.15
CA GLY A 214 -30.61 11.58 4.91
C GLY A 214 -29.15 11.91 4.56
N GLY A 215 -28.74 13.16 4.73
CA GLY A 215 -27.36 13.61 4.56
C GLY A 215 -26.39 12.92 5.51
N LEU A 216 -26.76 12.79 6.79
CA LEU A 216 -25.95 12.08 7.78
C LEU A 216 -25.78 10.59 7.42
N VAL A 217 -26.88 9.93 7.08
CA VAL A 217 -26.82 8.51 6.68
C VAL A 217 -25.95 8.32 5.44
N THR A 218 -26.15 9.09 4.38
CA THR A 218 -25.35 8.98 3.16
C THR A 218 -23.88 9.33 3.36
N PHE A 219 -23.58 10.31 4.24
CA PHE A 219 -22.21 10.65 4.61
C PHE A 219 -21.50 9.49 5.32
N VAL A 220 -22.14 8.91 6.34
CA VAL A 220 -21.58 7.79 7.11
C VAL A 220 -21.37 6.57 6.21
N VAL A 221 -22.37 6.21 5.40
CA VAL A 221 -22.25 5.10 4.45
C VAL A 221 -21.13 5.35 3.44
N GLY A 222 -21.05 6.55 2.87
CA GLY A 222 -19.99 6.93 1.95
C GLY A 222 -18.61 6.91 2.59
N ALA A 223 -18.47 7.36 3.84
CA ALA A 223 -17.20 7.32 4.57
C ALA A 223 -16.71 5.89 4.81
N PHE A 224 -17.60 4.98 5.18
CA PHE A 224 -17.25 3.56 5.34
C PHE A 224 -16.88 2.86 4.03
N LEU A 225 -17.55 3.20 2.94
CA LEU A 225 -17.29 2.56 1.65
C LEU A 225 -16.08 3.16 0.91
N LEU A 226 -15.52 4.27 1.37
CA LEU A 226 -14.52 5.02 0.61
C LEU A 226 -13.21 4.24 0.37
N PHE A 227 -12.73 3.53 1.37
CA PHE A 227 -11.46 2.79 1.34
C PHE A 227 -11.60 1.30 1.69
N GLY A 228 -12.70 0.69 1.37
CA GLY A 228 -13.04 -0.65 1.78
C GLY A 228 -14.22 -0.63 2.75
N GLY A 229 -15.26 -1.31 2.41
CA GLY A 229 -16.48 -1.35 3.20
C GLY A 229 -16.50 -2.51 4.18
N TRP A 230 -17.57 -2.61 4.93
CA TRP A 230 -17.89 -3.69 5.85
C TRP A 230 -17.99 -5.09 5.20
N PHE A 231 -17.62 -5.21 3.92
CA PHE A 231 -17.76 -6.41 3.10
C PHE A 231 -16.41 -6.91 2.54
N GLU A 232 -15.27 -6.49 3.15
CA GLU A 232 -13.95 -7.10 2.92
C GLU A 232 -13.59 -8.07 4.04
#